data_c8e9a75656dc007197dbdf206af69b8f
#
_entry.id   c8e9a75656dc007197dbdf206af69b8f
#
_cell.length_a   1.000
_cell.length_b   1.000
_cell.length_c   1.000
_cell.angle_alpha   90.00
_cell.angle_beta   90.00
_cell.angle_gamma   90.00
#
_symmetry.space_group_name_H-M   'P 1'
#
loop_
_entity.id
_entity.type
_entity.pdbx_description
1 polymer ?
#
loop_
_entity_poly.entity_id
_entity_poly.type
_entity_poly.pdbx_seq_one_letter_code
_entity_poly.pdbx_strand_id
1 'polypeptide(L)'
;MEEGARSRPCDPLAVRILHVNKFLYRRGGAESYMLDLAGLQGAAGHDVEFFGMAHPDNPPRRYAAHFPEHVELEPPPARMDRRVAAATRMIWSRSARRGIDQVLASFRPDVVHLHNIYHQLSPSVLRPLAERDIPAVMTLHDYKLVCPSYLFLAQGRVCEACLDGHFRHAVARRCKDGSRGASAMLALESTLHRRGGAYGPVGVFICPSRFLAAKMTAGGVYPDRLAVLSSFVDLAGLAPKARPGGGVVYAGRLSHEKGVDVLVESMGRLGTARLEVVGDGPERARLEALAAAVAPGRIHFHGRVPRGRVLELLRAAAVAVMPSRCHDNQPMAVLEAFGCGVPVVATSLGGLPELTEGGCGLTVPPEDPEALAAALGGLLADPARASAMGRAARARAERDFPPDGHLAGLERLYERAAGSRAV
;
A
#
# COMPACT_ATOMS: atom_id res chain seq x y z
N MET A 1 -40.15 -17.36 24.01
CA MET A 1 -39.02 -16.92 24.84
C MET A 1 -38.12 -16.08 23.94
N GLU A 2 -38.32 -14.76 24.03
CA GLU A 2 -37.52 -13.79 23.25
C GLU A 2 -36.21 -13.59 23.99
N GLU A 3 -35.12 -14.01 23.35
CA GLU A 3 -33.77 -13.70 23.80
C GLU A 3 -33.46 -12.25 23.46
N GLY A 4 -33.56 -11.38 24.46
CA GLY A 4 -33.33 -9.97 24.34
C GLY A 4 -31.89 -9.67 23.87
N ALA A 5 -31.79 -8.97 22.78
CA ALA A 5 -30.56 -8.32 22.33
C ALA A 5 -30.05 -7.40 23.45
N ARG A 6 -29.03 -7.85 24.16
CA ARG A 6 -28.32 -7.03 25.15
C ARG A 6 -27.61 -5.90 24.40
N SER A 7 -28.17 -4.69 24.51
CA SER A 7 -27.47 -3.45 24.17
C SER A 7 -26.20 -3.39 25.02
N ARG A 8 -25.02 -3.45 24.38
CA ARG A 8 -23.74 -3.14 25.04
C ARG A 8 -23.86 -1.69 25.58
N PRO A 9 -23.39 -1.41 26.79
CA PRO A 9 -23.30 -0.04 27.28
C PRO A 9 -22.35 0.71 26.30
N CYS A 10 -22.77 1.88 25.80
CA CYS A 10 -21.91 2.77 25.04
C CYS A 10 -20.74 3.19 25.92
N ASP A 11 -19.57 2.71 25.63
CA ASP A 11 -18.33 3.27 26.16
C ASP A 11 -18.25 4.70 25.60
N PRO A 12 -18.10 5.76 26.41
CA PRO A 12 -18.08 7.14 25.94
C PRO A 12 -16.90 7.46 25.02
N LEU A 13 -15.97 6.53 24.82
CA LEU A 13 -14.82 6.62 23.92
C LEU A 13 -15.00 5.85 22.59
N ALA A 14 -16.10 5.11 22.40
CA ALA A 14 -16.32 4.32 21.19
C ALA A 14 -16.68 5.22 20.00
N VAL A 15 -15.80 5.29 19.00
CA VAL A 15 -15.97 6.05 17.74
C VAL A 15 -16.50 5.13 16.65
N ARG A 16 -17.47 5.60 15.87
CA ARG A 16 -17.94 4.90 14.65
C ARG A 16 -17.08 5.28 13.46
N ILE A 17 -16.34 4.32 12.92
CA ILE A 17 -15.35 4.51 11.86
C ILE A 17 -15.81 3.81 10.59
N LEU A 18 -15.91 4.54 9.48
CA LEU A 18 -16.19 3.95 8.17
C LEU A 18 -14.92 3.93 7.31
N HIS A 19 -14.38 2.74 7.05
CA HIS A 19 -13.30 2.57 6.07
C HIS A 19 -13.85 2.53 4.65
N VAL A 20 -13.23 3.30 3.76
CA VAL A 20 -13.61 3.35 2.34
C VAL A 20 -12.41 2.97 1.48
N ASN A 21 -12.52 1.85 0.77
CA ASN A 21 -11.51 1.37 -0.18
C ASN A 21 -12.18 0.61 -1.33
N LYS A 22 -11.58 0.65 -2.52
CA LYS A 22 -12.15 -0.03 -3.70
C LYS A 22 -12.24 -1.56 -3.54
N PHE A 23 -11.32 -2.20 -2.83
CA PHE A 23 -11.32 -3.65 -2.55
C PHE A 23 -11.36 -3.88 -1.03
N LEU A 24 -12.19 -4.83 -0.58
CA LEU A 24 -12.38 -5.15 0.83
C LEU A 24 -11.88 -6.55 1.22
N TYR A 25 -11.00 -7.12 0.40
CA TYR A 25 -10.30 -8.38 0.64
C TYR A 25 -8.79 -8.18 0.48
N ARG A 26 -7.97 -9.09 1.00
CA ARG A 26 -6.49 -8.98 0.96
C ARG A 26 -5.96 -9.19 -0.46
N ARG A 27 -5.82 -8.11 -1.22
CA ARG A 27 -5.26 -8.08 -2.57
C ARG A 27 -3.80 -7.61 -2.59
N GLY A 28 -3.45 -6.69 -1.73
CA GLY A 28 -2.12 -6.09 -1.62
C GLY A 28 -1.87 -5.45 -0.26
N GLY A 29 -0.78 -4.67 -0.15
CA GLY A 29 -0.38 -4.03 1.09
C GLY A 29 -1.39 -3.03 1.65
N ALA A 30 -2.02 -2.23 0.79
CA ALA A 30 -3.01 -1.24 1.19
C ALA A 30 -4.26 -1.88 1.81
N GLU A 31 -4.79 -2.94 1.18
CA GLU A 31 -5.93 -3.69 1.69
C GLU A 31 -5.58 -4.43 2.97
N SER A 32 -4.39 -5.03 3.05
CA SER A 32 -3.92 -5.69 4.28
C SER A 32 -3.81 -4.71 5.43
N TYR A 33 -3.18 -3.55 5.20
CA TYR A 33 -3.10 -2.49 6.21
C TYR A 33 -4.49 -2.04 6.68
N MET A 34 -5.42 -1.74 5.77
CA MET A 34 -6.77 -1.31 6.12
C MET A 34 -7.50 -2.35 6.97
N LEU A 35 -7.42 -3.64 6.59
CA LEU A 35 -8.11 -4.72 7.30
C LEU A 35 -7.48 -4.98 8.67
N ASP A 36 -6.15 -4.93 8.78
CA ASP A 36 -5.45 -5.08 10.05
C ASP A 36 -5.73 -3.89 10.99
N LEU A 37 -5.76 -2.66 10.45
CA LEU A 37 -6.14 -1.46 11.19
C LEU A 37 -7.58 -1.54 11.72
N ALA A 38 -8.51 -1.96 10.88
CA ALA A 38 -9.91 -2.12 11.30
C ALA A 38 -10.06 -3.18 12.41
N GLY A 39 -9.27 -4.26 12.36
CA GLY A 39 -9.20 -5.24 13.44
C GLY A 39 -8.66 -4.66 14.74
N LEU A 40 -7.61 -3.84 14.66
CA LEU A 40 -7.02 -3.14 15.81
C LEU A 40 -8.01 -2.15 16.44
N GLN A 41 -8.70 -1.36 15.61
CA GLN A 41 -9.73 -0.42 16.06
C GLN A 41 -10.91 -1.13 16.71
N GLY A 42 -11.39 -2.23 16.11
CA GLY A 42 -12.45 -3.05 16.72
C GLY A 42 -12.04 -3.66 18.06
N ALA A 43 -10.78 -4.09 18.20
CA ALA A 43 -10.24 -4.59 19.46
C ALA A 43 -10.14 -3.47 20.53
N ALA A 44 -9.92 -2.23 20.11
CA ALA A 44 -9.94 -1.05 20.97
C ALA A 44 -11.36 -0.57 21.35
N GLY A 45 -12.43 -1.23 20.86
CA GLY A 45 -13.81 -0.92 21.21
C GLY A 45 -14.56 -0.01 20.24
N HIS A 46 -13.94 0.39 19.12
CA HIS A 46 -14.61 1.19 18.11
C HIS A 46 -15.61 0.36 17.28
N ASP A 47 -16.66 1.00 16.78
CA ASP A 47 -17.59 0.39 15.81
C ASP A 47 -17.08 0.67 14.40
N VAL A 48 -16.63 -0.39 13.71
CA VAL A 48 -15.92 -0.28 12.44
C VAL A 48 -16.71 -0.94 11.31
N GLU A 49 -17.00 -0.16 10.28
CA GLU A 49 -17.70 -0.62 9.09
C GLU A 49 -16.92 -0.27 7.81
N PHE A 50 -17.38 -0.81 6.67
CA PHE A 50 -16.68 -0.70 5.42
C PHE A 50 -17.60 -0.28 4.28
N PHE A 51 -17.04 0.46 3.32
CA PHE A 51 -17.64 0.71 2.02
C PHE A 51 -16.63 0.46 0.90
N GLY A 52 -17.03 -0.30 -0.11
CA GLY A 52 -16.20 -0.63 -1.28
C GLY A 52 -17.03 -1.15 -2.43
N MET A 53 -16.39 -1.78 -3.43
CA MET A 53 -17.12 -2.47 -4.50
C MET A 53 -17.64 -3.84 -4.03
N ALA A 54 -18.76 -4.26 -4.59
CA ALA A 54 -19.22 -5.64 -4.45
C ALA A 54 -18.22 -6.59 -5.13
N HIS A 55 -17.76 -7.62 -4.41
CA HIS A 55 -16.84 -8.64 -4.94
C HIS A 55 -17.08 -9.97 -4.21
N PRO A 56 -16.99 -11.13 -4.89
CA PRO A 56 -17.19 -12.44 -4.25
C PRO A 56 -16.16 -12.73 -3.14
N ASP A 57 -14.95 -12.21 -3.24
CA ASP A 57 -13.90 -12.38 -2.22
C ASP A 57 -14.07 -11.46 -1.00
N ASN A 58 -15.03 -10.54 -1.02
CA ASN A 58 -15.29 -9.74 0.17
C ASN A 58 -15.88 -10.62 1.26
N PRO A 59 -15.37 -10.53 2.52
CA PRO A 59 -16.08 -11.13 3.63
C PRO A 59 -17.49 -10.49 3.78
N PRO A 60 -18.44 -11.20 4.39
CA PRO A 60 -19.77 -10.66 4.64
C PRO A 60 -19.70 -9.28 5.33
N ARG A 61 -20.45 -8.29 4.81
CA ARG A 61 -20.49 -6.92 5.32
C ARG A 61 -21.92 -6.47 5.51
N ARG A 62 -22.19 -5.75 6.60
CA ARG A 62 -23.52 -5.28 6.98
C ARG A 62 -24.20 -4.45 5.89
N TYR A 63 -23.43 -3.63 5.18
CA TYR A 63 -23.92 -2.69 4.18
C TYR A 63 -23.63 -3.12 2.73
N ALA A 64 -23.32 -4.40 2.48
CA ALA A 64 -22.92 -4.91 1.16
C ALA A 64 -23.98 -4.65 0.07
N ALA A 65 -25.27 -4.58 0.41
CA ALA A 65 -26.35 -4.26 -0.52
C ALA A 65 -26.24 -2.87 -1.16
N HIS A 66 -25.47 -1.96 -0.56
CA HIS A 66 -25.25 -0.60 -1.06
C HIS A 66 -23.95 -0.44 -1.85
N PHE A 67 -23.15 -1.50 -1.94
CA PHE A 67 -21.88 -1.43 -2.65
C PHE A 67 -22.10 -1.33 -4.16
N PRO A 68 -21.38 -0.44 -4.85
CA PRO A 68 -21.42 -0.40 -6.31
C PRO A 68 -20.86 -1.68 -6.90
N GLU A 69 -21.36 -2.02 -8.07
CA GLU A 69 -20.93 -3.18 -8.85
C GLU A 69 -19.42 -3.17 -9.12
N HIS A 70 -18.79 -4.34 -9.05
CA HIS A 70 -17.37 -4.50 -9.35
C HIS A 70 -17.05 -4.10 -10.80
N VAL A 71 -15.96 -3.37 -10.97
CA VAL A 71 -15.38 -3.06 -12.28
C VAL A 71 -13.91 -3.41 -12.27
N GLU A 72 -13.56 -4.41 -13.08
CA GLU A 72 -12.16 -4.70 -13.35
C GLU A 72 -11.64 -3.76 -14.45
N LEU A 73 -10.50 -3.14 -14.20
CA LEU A 73 -9.82 -2.24 -15.13
C LEU A 73 -8.51 -2.83 -15.67
N GLU A 74 -8.06 -3.94 -15.13
CA GLU A 74 -6.85 -4.65 -15.54
C GLU A 74 -7.13 -6.16 -15.66
N PRO A 75 -7.38 -6.68 -16.88
CA PRO A 75 -7.39 -5.99 -18.18
C PRO A 75 -8.60 -5.07 -18.36
N PRO A 76 -8.48 -4.03 -19.22
CA PRO A 76 -9.60 -3.13 -19.49
C PRO A 76 -10.73 -3.87 -20.21
N PRO A 77 -12.00 -3.46 -20.01
CA PRO A 77 -13.14 -4.09 -20.64
C PRO A 77 -12.97 -4.20 -22.16
N ALA A 78 -13.32 -5.35 -22.74
CA ALA A 78 -13.19 -5.59 -24.20
C ALA A 78 -14.15 -4.73 -25.02
N ARG A 79 -15.40 -4.54 -24.54
CA ARG A 79 -16.46 -3.82 -25.25
C ARG A 79 -16.32 -2.30 -25.07
N MET A 80 -16.52 -1.55 -26.16
CA MET A 80 -16.36 -0.08 -26.18
C MET A 80 -17.37 0.63 -25.25
N ASP A 81 -18.62 0.20 -25.21
CA ASP A 81 -19.64 0.76 -24.30
C ASP A 81 -19.22 0.62 -22.83
N ARG A 82 -18.67 -0.52 -22.44
CA ARG A 82 -18.14 -0.75 -21.09
C ARG A 82 -16.88 0.07 -20.80
N ARG A 83 -16.03 0.32 -21.82
CA ARG A 83 -14.88 1.22 -21.69
C ARG A 83 -15.31 2.65 -21.42
N VAL A 84 -16.30 3.15 -22.15
CA VAL A 84 -16.86 4.49 -21.93
C VAL A 84 -17.51 4.60 -20.55
N ALA A 85 -18.29 3.58 -20.15
CA ALA A 85 -18.87 3.54 -18.81
C ALA A 85 -17.78 3.52 -17.70
N ALA A 86 -16.72 2.74 -17.87
CA ALA A 86 -15.59 2.70 -16.94
C ALA A 86 -14.89 4.06 -16.88
N ALA A 87 -14.61 4.68 -18.02
CA ALA A 87 -13.98 6.02 -18.09
C ALA A 87 -14.84 7.10 -17.39
N THR A 88 -16.14 7.11 -17.64
CA THR A 88 -17.08 8.02 -16.97
C THR A 88 -17.07 7.80 -15.45
N ARG A 89 -17.05 6.53 -15.02
CA ARG A 89 -17.02 6.16 -13.61
C ARG A 89 -15.72 6.58 -12.93
N MET A 90 -14.58 6.51 -13.62
CA MET A 90 -13.30 6.99 -13.09
C MET A 90 -13.35 8.48 -12.71
N ILE A 91 -14.02 9.29 -13.52
CA ILE A 91 -14.19 10.71 -13.25
C ILE A 91 -15.25 10.94 -12.16
N TRP A 92 -16.43 10.31 -12.31
CA TRP A 92 -17.56 10.49 -11.41
C TRP A 92 -18.46 9.25 -11.34
N SER A 93 -18.37 8.50 -10.25
CA SER A 93 -19.19 7.30 -10.02
C SER A 93 -20.50 7.63 -9.31
N ARG A 94 -21.59 7.73 -10.06
CA ARG A 94 -22.93 7.97 -9.49
C ARG A 94 -23.41 6.84 -8.58
N SER A 95 -23.04 5.59 -8.90
CA SER A 95 -23.39 4.42 -8.09
C SER A 95 -22.63 4.42 -6.77
N ALA A 96 -21.33 4.70 -6.77
CA ALA A 96 -20.55 4.79 -5.54
C ALA A 96 -21.02 5.95 -4.65
N ARG A 97 -21.34 7.12 -5.24
CA ARG A 97 -21.91 8.25 -4.49
C ARG A 97 -23.23 7.89 -3.81
N ARG A 98 -24.16 7.27 -4.55
CA ARG A 98 -25.47 6.85 -3.99
C ARG A 98 -25.30 5.78 -2.90
N GLY A 99 -24.42 4.78 -3.16
CA GLY A 99 -24.19 3.71 -2.20
C GLY A 99 -23.60 4.21 -0.90
N ILE A 100 -22.57 5.05 -0.94
CA ILE A 100 -21.99 5.62 0.30
C ILE A 100 -22.98 6.51 1.02
N ASP A 101 -23.79 7.27 0.29
CA ASP A 101 -24.83 8.14 0.87
C ASP A 101 -25.81 7.34 1.74
N GLN A 102 -26.23 6.15 1.28
CA GLN A 102 -27.10 5.24 2.03
C GLN A 102 -26.39 4.65 3.26
N VAL A 103 -25.11 4.29 3.13
CA VAL A 103 -24.31 3.82 4.27
C VAL A 103 -24.14 4.91 5.32
N LEU A 104 -23.83 6.14 4.91
CA LEU A 104 -23.70 7.28 5.82
C LEU A 104 -25.02 7.58 6.58
N ALA A 105 -26.15 7.49 5.90
CA ALA A 105 -27.47 7.70 6.52
C ALA A 105 -27.80 6.62 7.57
N SER A 106 -27.38 5.38 7.33
CA SER A 106 -27.68 4.22 8.19
C SER A 106 -26.68 4.03 9.32
N PHE A 107 -25.39 4.10 9.04
CA PHE A 107 -24.31 3.88 10.01
C PHE A 107 -23.99 5.14 10.82
N ARG A 108 -24.09 6.32 10.21
CA ARG A 108 -23.78 7.63 10.81
C ARG A 108 -22.38 7.65 11.44
N PRO A 109 -21.32 7.45 10.65
CA PRO A 109 -19.96 7.42 11.18
C PRO A 109 -19.56 8.77 11.78
N ASP A 110 -18.75 8.73 12.82
CA ASP A 110 -18.15 9.92 13.44
C ASP A 110 -16.95 10.38 12.63
N VAL A 111 -16.28 9.46 11.90
CA VAL A 111 -15.18 9.72 10.98
C VAL A 111 -15.17 8.73 9.82
N VAL A 112 -14.75 9.20 8.64
CA VAL A 112 -14.53 8.35 7.46
C VAL A 112 -13.04 8.29 7.14
N HIS A 113 -12.49 7.07 7.11
CA HIS A 113 -11.12 6.81 6.75
C HIS A 113 -11.03 6.26 5.33
N LEU A 114 -10.52 7.08 4.43
CA LEU A 114 -10.38 6.77 3.02
C LEU A 114 -9.01 6.15 2.72
N HIS A 115 -8.99 5.21 1.78
CA HIS A 115 -7.78 4.61 1.25
C HIS A 115 -7.74 4.81 -0.28
N ASN A 116 -7.64 3.74 -1.07
CA ASN A 116 -7.60 3.82 -2.53
C ASN A 116 -9.01 3.94 -3.12
N ILE A 117 -9.54 5.16 -3.22
CA ILE A 117 -10.88 5.45 -3.76
C ILE A 117 -10.88 5.80 -5.26
N TYR A 118 -9.72 6.11 -5.85
CA TYR A 118 -9.62 6.54 -7.24
C TYR A 118 -9.97 5.44 -8.23
N HIS A 119 -10.29 5.86 -9.46
CA HIS A 119 -10.81 5.08 -10.57
C HIS A 119 -12.20 4.51 -10.28
N GLN A 120 -12.32 3.36 -9.62
CA GLN A 120 -13.56 2.60 -9.52
C GLN A 120 -14.64 3.26 -8.64
N LEU A 121 -14.27 3.82 -7.48
CA LEU A 121 -15.18 4.57 -6.61
C LEU A 121 -15.25 6.05 -6.99
N SER A 122 -14.13 6.61 -7.44
CA SER A 122 -13.88 8.02 -7.74
C SER A 122 -14.07 8.97 -6.53
N PRO A 123 -13.58 10.22 -6.60
CA PRO A 123 -13.81 11.21 -5.55
C PRO A 123 -15.29 11.60 -5.34
N SER A 124 -16.20 11.08 -6.17
CA SER A 124 -17.65 11.31 -5.99
C SER A 124 -18.16 10.86 -4.62
N VAL A 125 -17.47 9.91 -3.96
CA VAL A 125 -17.79 9.45 -2.61
C VAL A 125 -17.55 10.52 -1.53
N LEU A 126 -16.74 11.53 -1.83
CA LEU A 126 -16.43 12.64 -0.90
C LEU A 126 -17.56 13.67 -0.81
N ARG A 127 -18.40 13.75 -1.84
CA ARG A 127 -19.49 14.74 -1.88
C ARG A 127 -20.51 14.56 -0.75
N PRO A 128 -21.05 13.33 -0.51
CA PRO A 128 -21.98 13.12 0.63
C PRO A 128 -21.34 13.35 1.99
N LEU A 129 -20.02 13.17 2.14
CA LEU A 129 -19.31 13.48 3.38
C LEU A 129 -19.30 14.98 3.63
N ALA A 130 -18.99 15.79 2.60
CA ALA A 130 -19.03 17.24 2.68
C ALA A 130 -20.44 17.76 2.95
N GLU A 131 -21.45 17.20 2.30
CA GLU A 131 -22.89 17.58 2.47
C GLU A 131 -23.43 17.28 3.87
N ARG A 132 -22.78 16.39 4.63
CA ARG A 132 -23.16 15.99 6.01
C ARG A 132 -22.17 16.44 7.08
N ASP A 133 -21.16 17.22 6.71
CA ASP A 133 -20.10 17.65 7.62
C ASP A 133 -19.38 16.49 8.36
N ILE A 134 -19.25 15.32 7.72
CA ILE A 134 -18.59 14.18 8.32
C ILE A 134 -17.07 14.35 8.14
N PRO A 135 -16.26 14.32 9.24
CA PRO A 135 -14.80 14.35 9.16
C PRO A 135 -14.25 13.22 8.28
N ALA A 136 -13.26 13.54 7.46
CA ALA A 136 -12.63 12.56 6.59
C ALA A 136 -11.11 12.66 6.64
N VAL A 137 -10.44 11.53 6.79
CA VAL A 137 -8.99 11.39 6.63
C VAL A 137 -8.70 10.46 5.47
N MET A 138 -7.53 10.58 4.85
CA MET A 138 -7.13 9.71 3.74
C MET A 138 -5.69 9.24 3.90
N THR A 139 -5.49 7.92 4.04
CA THR A 139 -4.15 7.35 3.95
C THR A 139 -3.73 7.20 2.49
N LEU A 140 -2.61 7.80 2.15
CA LEU A 140 -2.03 7.78 0.81
C LEU A 140 -1.12 6.56 0.67
N HIS A 141 -1.56 5.55 -0.07
CA HIS A 141 -0.77 4.33 -0.31
C HIS A 141 0.15 4.44 -1.52
N ASP A 142 -0.08 5.42 -2.38
CA ASP A 142 0.67 5.66 -3.62
C ASP A 142 0.69 7.15 -3.98
N TYR A 143 1.18 7.48 -5.17
CA TYR A 143 1.41 8.85 -5.64
C TYR A 143 0.29 9.39 -6.54
N LYS A 144 -0.92 8.81 -6.52
CA LYS A 144 -2.02 9.15 -7.46
C LYS A 144 -2.35 10.63 -7.52
N LEU A 145 -2.26 11.36 -6.40
CA LEU A 145 -2.63 12.78 -6.35
C LEU A 145 -1.63 13.69 -7.10
N VAL A 146 -0.42 13.21 -7.37
CA VAL A 146 0.64 13.95 -8.06
C VAL A 146 1.17 13.25 -9.32
N CYS A 147 0.84 11.97 -9.52
CA CYS A 147 1.24 11.17 -10.66
C CYS A 147 0.05 10.37 -11.20
N PRO A 148 -0.45 10.63 -12.43
CA PRO A 148 -1.60 9.92 -12.98
C PRO A 148 -1.46 8.39 -12.98
N SER A 149 -0.25 7.85 -13.24
CA SER A 149 0.06 6.42 -13.18
C SER A 149 0.40 5.91 -11.78
N TYR A 150 0.39 6.77 -10.76
CA TYR A 150 0.63 6.50 -9.32
C TYR A 150 1.98 5.85 -8.96
N LEU A 151 2.86 5.57 -9.91
CA LEU A 151 4.11 4.83 -9.71
C LEU A 151 5.37 5.71 -9.74
N PHE A 152 5.28 6.97 -10.22
CA PHE A 152 6.45 7.76 -10.58
C PHE A 152 7.42 7.00 -11.50
N LEU A 153 6.88 6.20 -12.38
CA LEU A 153 7.64 5.39 -13.34
C LEU A 153 7.13 5.66 -14.76
N ALA A 154 8.05 5.91 -15.68
CA ALA A 154 7.75 6.04 -17.11
C ALA A 154 8.86 5.34 -17.91
N GLN A 155 8.47 4.44 -18.81
CA GLN A 155 9.42 3.70 -19.67
C GLN A 155 10.55 3.00 -18.89
N GLY A 156 10.20 2.39 -17.74
CA GLY A 156 11.15 1.69 -16.87
C GLY A 156 12.04 2.59 -16.01
N ARG A 157 11.90 3.92 -16.06
CA ARG A 157 12.72 4.86 -15.30
C ARG A 157 11.88 5.72 -14.36
N VAL A 158 12.45 6.11 -13.23
CA VAL A 158 11.83 7.08 -12.33
C VAL A 158 11.48 8.37 -13.06
N CYS A 159 10.26 8.85 -12.84
CA CYS A 159 9.71 10.01 -13.53
C CYS A 159 8.85 10.86 -12.60
N GLU A 160 9.26 12.08 -12.36
CA GLU A 160 8.57 13.06 -11.51
C GLU A 160 8.00 14.27 -12.30
N ALA A 161 7.92 14.17 -13.63
CA ALA A 161 7.55 15.31 -14.48
C ALA A 161 6.15 15.89 -14.19
N CYS A 162 5.24 15.13 -13.60
CA CYS A 162 3.88 15.59 -13.28
C CYS A 162 3.78 16.34 -11.94
N LEU A 163 4.88 16.49 -11.19
CA LEU A 163 4.90 17.26 -9.94
C LEU A 163 4.62 18.76 -10.20
N ASP A 164 4.94 19.26 -11.40
CA ASP A 164 4.58 20.61 -11.83
C ASP A 164 3.05 20.85 -11.96
N GLY A 165 2.24 19.80 -11.76
CA GLY A 165 0.78 19.83 -11.91
C GLY A 165 0.29 19.71 -13.35
N HIS A 166 1.18 19.54 -14.33
CA HIS A 166 0.84 19.37 -15.73
C HIS A 166 0.81 17.91 -16.14
N PHE A 167 -0.34 17.27 -16.03
CA PHE A 167 -0.49 15.83 -16.30
C PHE A 167 -0.36 15.42 -17.77
N ARG A 168 -0.20 16.38 -18.70
CA ARG A 168 0.14 16.13 -20.11
C ARG A 168 1.41 15.28 -20.29
N HIS A 169 2.34 15.35 -19.32
CA HIS A 169 3.56 14.56 -19.33
C HIS A 169 3.27 13.05 -19.33
N ALA A 170 2.20 12.61 -18.66
CA ALA A 170 1.79 11.22 -18.68
C ALA A 170 1.42 10.72 -20.08
N VAL A 171 0.78 11.58 -20.90
CA VAL A 171 0.41 11.27 -22.29
C VAL A 171 1.65 11.22 -23.19
N ALA A 172 2.53 12.22 -23.06
CA ALA A 172 3.77 12.30 -23.85
C ALA A 172 4.67 11.08 -23.60
N ARG A 173 4.76 10.63 -22.35
CA ARG A 173 5.58 9.49 -21.91
C ARG A 173 4.86 8.15 -21.96
N ARG A 174 3.57 8.11 -22.35
CA ARG A 174 2.75 6.88 -22.42
C ARG A 174 2.80 6.06 -21.14
N CYS A 175 2.62 6.71 -19.97
CA CYS A 175 2.87 6.13 -18.65
C CYS A 175 1.95 4.94 -18.31
N LYS A 176 0.75 4.81 -18.94
CA LYS A 176 -0.14 3.66 -18.72
C LYS A 176 0.01 2.68 -19.88
N ASP A 177 0.65 1.54 -19.61
CA ASP A 177 0.79 0.37 -20.49
C ASP A 177 1.32 0.73 -21.90
N GLY A 178 2.18 1.76 -22.03
CA GLY A 178 2.68 2.24 -23.31
C GLY A 178 1.62 2.89 -24.21
N SER A 179 0.37 3.00 -23.76
CA SER A 179 -0.78 3.50 -24.52
C SER A 179 -0.99 5.00 -24.33
N ARG A 180 -1.01 5.76 -25.44
CA ARG A 180 -1.38 7.18 -25.40
C ARG A 180 -2.82 7.41 -24.94
N GLY A 181 -3.77 6.58 -25.40
CA GLY A 181 -5.19 6.70 -25.06
C GLY A 181 -5.44 6.44 -23.55
N ALA A 182 -4.88 5.36 -23.00
CA ALA A 182 -4.98 5.07 -21.59
C ALA A 182 -4.31 6.17 -20.72
N SER A 183 -3.13 6.64 -21.14
CA SER A 183 -2.43 7.73 -20.46
C SER A 183 -3.19 9.06 -20.52
N ALA A 184 -3.86 9.35 -21.64
CA ALA A 184 -4.71 10.54 -21.79
C ALA A 184 -5.92 10.50 -20.86
N MET A 185 -6.54 9.32 -20.69
CA MET A 185 -7.65 9.14 -19.74
C MET A 185 -7.22 9.41 -18.31
N LEU A 186 -6.08 8.85 -17.87
CA LEU A 186 -5.54 9.11 -16.52
C LEU A 186 -5.15 10.58 -16.32
N ALA A 187 -4.58 11.23 -17.35
CA ALA A 187 -4.23 12.63 -17.30
C ALA A 187 -5.47 13.54 -17.22
N LEU A 188 -6.52 13.20 -17.97
CA LEU A 188 -7.80 13.89 -17.93
C LEU A 188 -8.46 13.76 -16.55
N GLU A 189 -8.58 12.55 -16.04
CA GLU A 189 -9.10 12.26 -14.70
C GLU A 189 -8.35 13.09 -13.64
N SER A 190 -7.02 13.01 -13.61
CA SER A 190 -6.21 13.73 -12.64
C SER A 190 -6.34 15.26 -12.78
N THR A 191 -6.44 15.75 -14.02
CA THR A 191 -6.62 17.19 -14.29
C THR A 191 -7.98 17.69 -13.80
N LEU A 192 -9.05 16.95 -14.07
CA LEU A 192 -10.41 17.31 -13.66
C LEU A 192 -10.53 17.28 -12.13
N HIS A 193 -10.01 16.23 -11.49
CA HIS A 193 -10.05 16.12 -10.02
C HIS A 193 -9.24 17.21 -9.33
N ARG A 194 -8.05 17.52 -9.86
CA ARG A 194 -7.19 18.57 -9.29
C ARG A 194 -7.82 19.97 -9.45
N ARG A 195 -8.25 20.32 -10.67
CA ARG A 195 -8.87 21.64 -10.94
C ARG A 195 -10.21 21.82 -10.25
N GLY A 196 -10.98 20.75 -10.13
CA GLY A 196 -12.25 20.75 -9.42
C GLY A 196 -12.13 20.67 -7.89
N GLY A 197 -10.92 20.61 -7.32
CA GLY A 197 -10.73 20.48 -5.87
C GLY A 197 -11.40 19.24 -5.30
N ALA A 198 -11.44 18.14 -6.07
CA ALA A 198 -12.26 16.97 -5.76
C ALA A 198 -11.93 16.32 -4.39
N TYR A 199 -10.71 16.47 -3.91
CA TYR A 199 -10.26 15.96 -2.60
C TYR A 199 -10.35 17.03 -1.48
N GLY A 200 -10.93 18.20 -1.76
CA GLY A 200 -11.14 19.29 -0.78
C GLY A 200 -11.85 18.87 0.51
N PRO A 201 -12.82 17.92 0.49
CA PRO A 201 -13.47 17.46 1.71
C PRO A 201 -12.59 16.67 2.68
N VAL A 202 -11.39 16.20 2.25
CA VAL A 202 -10.45 15.49 3.13
C VAL A 202 -9.75 16.47 4.07
N GLY A 203 -9.95 16.30 5.37
CA GLY A 203 -9.36 17.16 6.41
C GLY A 203 -7.87 16.87 6.64
N VAL A 204 -7.46 15.60 6.59
CA VAL A 204 -6.07 15.18 6.80
C VAL A 204 -5.67 14.09 5.78
N PHE A 205 -4.51 14.28 5.14
CA PHE A 205 -3.86 13.27 4.30
C PHE A 205 -2.70 12.65 5.07
N ILE A 206 -2.78 11.34 5.30
CA ILE A 206 -1.80 10.57 6.05
C ILE A 206 -0.78 9.99 5.08
N CYS A 207 0.48 10.36 5.27
CA CYS A 207 1.62 9.89 4.48
C CYS A 207 2.41 8.87 5.30
N PRO A 208 2.50 7.59 4.90
CA PRO A 208 3.29 6.58 5.60
C PRO A 208 4.80 6.84 5.66
N SER A 209 5.33 7.72 4.81
CA SER A 209 6.74 8.11 4.80
C SER A 209 6.93 9.62 4.65
N ARG A 210 8.07 10.12 5.13
CA ARG A 210 8.49 11.53 4.92
C ARG A 210 8.67 11.81 3.43
N PHE A 211 9.17 10.83 2.66
CA PHE A 211 9.34 10.94 1.22
C PHE A 211 8.00 11.23 0.52
N LEU A 212 6.95 10.47 0.85
CA LEU A 212 5.62 10.71 0.26
C LEU A 212 5.10 12.09 0.62
N ALA A 213 5.22 12.50 1.89
CA ALA A 213 4.79 13.83 2.32
C ALA A 213 5.53 14.94 1.55
N ALA A 214 6.85 14.81 1.37
CA ALA A 214 7.66 15.74 0.59
C ALA A 214 7.21 15.82 -0.89
N LYS A 215 6.88 14.66 -1.52
CA LYS A 215 6.36 14.65 -2.89
C LYS A 215 4.97 15.27 -3.01
N MET A 216 4.08 15.06 -2.04
CA MET A 216 2.77 15.71 -1.99
C MET A 216 2.91 17.22 -1.81
N THR A 217 3.79 17.67 -0.93
CA THR A 217 4.11 19.10 -0.73
C THR A 217 4.68 19.71 -2.02
N ALA A 218 5.69 19.09 -2.63
CA ALA A 218 6.28 19.54 -3.89
C ALA A 218 5.26 19.61 -5.03
N GLY A 219 4.29 18.69 -5.04
CA GLY A 219 3.18 18.69 -5.99
C GLY A 219 2.05 19.65 -5.63
N GLY A 220 2.12 20.41 -4.54
CA GLY A 220 1.09 21.36 -4.11
C GLY A 220 -0.24 20.71 -3.72
N VAL A 221 -0.18 19.49 -3.17
CA VAL A 221 -1.37 18.73 -2.75
C VAL A 221 -1.64 19.00 -1.27
N TYR A 222 -2.53 19.94 -0.98
CA TYR A 222 -3.01 20.29 0.36
C TYR A 222 -1.91 20.28 1.45
N PRO A 223 -0.81 21.05 1.29
CA PRO A 223 0.39 20.95 2.11
C PRO A 223 0.11 21.13 3.62
N ASP A 224 -0.85 21.98 3.98
CA ASP A 224 -1.23 22.25 5.37
C ASP A 224 -2.05 21.12 6.01
N ARG A 225 -2.50 20.13 5.22
CA ARG A 225 -3.29 18.99 5.66
C ARG A 225 -2.52 17.68 5.66
N LEU A 226 -1.23 17.70 5.33
CA LEU A 226 -0.39 16.52 5.37
C LEU A 226 -0.01 16.17 6.81
N ALA A 227 0.05 14.88 7.09
CA ALA A 227 0.59 14.34 8.34
C ALA A 227 1.41 13.09 8.02
N VAL A 228 2.57 12.94 8.64
CA VAL A 228 3.37 11.71 8.54
C VAL A 228 2.97 10.78 9.68
N LEU A 229 2.49 9.59 9.32
CA LEU A 229 2.21 8.52 10.27
C LEU A 229 2.56 7.19 9.59
N SER A 230 3.65 6.57 10.03
CA SER A 230 4.10 5.27 9.53
C SER A 230 3.04 4.19 9.76
N SER A 231 2.94 3.23 8.84
CA SER A 231 2.15 2.01 9.05
C SER A 231 2.71 1.22 10.24
N PHE A 232 1.93 0.32 10.76
CA PHE A 232 2.31 -0.54 11.88
C PHE A 232 2.57 -1.98 11.45
N VAL A 233 3.23 -2.75 12.29
CA VAL A 233 3.34 -4.20 12.17
C VAL A 233 2.89 -4.84 13.47
N ASP A 234 1.95 -5.78 13.38
CA ASP A 234 1.56 -6.58 14.53
C ASP A 234 2.69 -7.57 14.86
N LEU A 235 3.28 -7.37 16.03
CA LEU A 235 4.36 -8.20 16.56
C LEU A 235 3.85 -9.34 17.46
N ALA A 236 2.55 -9.39 17.75
CA ALA A 236 1.95 -10.48 18.53
C ALA A 236 2.14 -11.81 17.79
N GLY A 237 2.77 -12.76 18.45
CA GLY A 237 3.12 -14.05 17.83
C GLY A 237 4.31 -14.02 16.87
N LEU A 238 4.93 -12.84 16.61
CA LEU A 238 6.16 -12.71 15.85
C LEU A 238 7.38 -12.75 16.79
N ALA A 239 7.77 -13.95 17.22
CA ALA A 239 9.06 -14.09 17.90
C ALA A 239 10.20 -13.78 16.91
N PRO A 240 11.21 -12.99 17.29
CA PRO A 240 12.40 -12.82 16.46
C PRO A 240 13.08 -14.16 16.24
N LYS A 241 13.79 -14.32 15.12
CA LYS A 241 14.49 -15.57 14.82
C LYS A 241 15.56 -15.83 15.91
N ALA A 242 15.59 -17.06 16.42
CA ALA A 242 16.52 -17.46 17.47
C ALA A 242 17.95 -17.73 16.96
N ARG A 243 18.11 -18.00 15.66
CA ARG A 243 19.40 -18.33 15.00
C ARG A 243 19.52 -17.56 13.68
N PRO A 244 20.75 -17.33 13.20
CA PRO A 244 20.95 -16.78 11.87
C PRO A 244 20.20 -17.61 10.83
N GLY A 245 19.43 -16.96 9.97
CA GLY A 245 18.77 -17.60 8.85
C GLY A 245 19.74 -17.89 7.70
N GLY A 246 19.27 -18.60 6.68
CA GLY A 246 20.02 -18.86 5.46
C GLY A 246 19.31 -18.35 4.20
N GLY A 247 20.07 -17.89 3.21
CA GLY A 247 19.53 -17.44 1.93
C GLY A 247 18.82 -16.09 1.98
N VAL A 248 18.14 -15.80 0.89
CA VAL A 248 17.49 -14.53 0.58
C VAL A 248 15.99 -14.76 0.46
N VAL A 249 15.16 -13.79 0.85
CA VAL A 249 13.71 -13.83 0.63
C VAL A 249 13.22 -12.54 -0.01
N TYR A 250 12.30 -12.69 -0.96
CA TYR A 250 11.47 -11.63 -1.49
C TYR A 250 10.00 -11.92 -1.21
N ALA A 251 9.26 -10.93 -0.72
CA ALA A 251 7.82 -11.02 -0.54
C ALA A 251 7.12 -9.81 -1.18
N GLY A 252 6.32 -10.05 -2.21
CA GLY A 252 5.63 -8.98 -2.92
C GLY A 252 5.04 -9.40 -4.26
N ARG A 253 4.39 -8.43 -4.93
CA ARG A 253 3.83 -8.64 -6.27
C ARG A 253 4.96 -8.85 -7.30
N LEU A 254 4.76 -9.81 -8.20
CA LEU A 254 5.68 -10.07 -9.32
C LEU A 254 5.29 -9.20 -10.52
N SER A 255 5.66 -7.93 -10.48
CA SER A 255 5.39 -6.94 -11.52
C SER A 255 6.65 -6.14 -11.83
N HIS A 256 6.68 -5.56 -13.03
CA HIS A 256 7.88 -4.90 -13.57
C HIS A 256 8.48 -3.85 -12.61
N GLU A 257 7.63 -3.03 -11.99
CA GLU A 257 8.04 -1.96 -11.07
C GLU A 257 8.71 -2.48 -9.79
N LYS A 258 8.55 -3.78 -9.47
CA LYS A 258 9.15 -4.40 -8.29
C LYS A 258 10.59 -4.91 -8.50
N GLY A 259 11.09 -4.91 -9.75
CA GLY A 259 12.49 -5.19 -10.05
C GLY A 259 12.99 -6.58 -9.66
N VAL A 260 12.09 -7.58 -9.59
CA VAL A 260 12.46 -8.94 -9.15
C VAL A 260 13.43 -9.62 -10.13
N ASP A 261 13.44 -9.21 -11.38
CA ASP A 261 14.43 -9.69 -12.38
C ASP A 261 15.84 -9.24 -12.02
N VAL A 262 16.06 -8.01 -11.54
CA VAL A 262 17.37 -7.55 -11.04
C VAL A 262 17.83 -8.43 -9.87
N LEU A 263 16.90 -8.82 -8.96
CA LEU A 263 17.21 -9.77 -7.89
C LEU A 263 17.58 -11.16 -8.44
N VAL A 264 16.81 -11.68 -9.40
CA VAL A 264 17.08 -12.97 -10.02
C VAL A 264 18.46 -12.97 -10.71
N GLU A 265 18.79 -11.90 -11.45
CA GLU A 265 20.10 -11.73 -12.07
C GLU A 265 21.24 -11.66 -11.03
N SER A 266 21.02 -10.97 -9.90
CA SER A 266 21.99 -10.90 -8.81
C SER A 266 22.30 -12.28 -8.21
N MET A 267 21.29 -13.17 -8.15
CA MET A 267 21.48 -14.55 -7.67
C MET A 267 22.40 -15.38 -8.55
N GLY A 268 22.51 -15.06 -9.85
CA GLY A 268 23.50 -15.66 -10.74
C GLY A 268 24.94 -15.48 -10.27
N ARG A 269 25.22 -14.40 -9.53
CA ARG A 269 26.55 -14.03 -9.01
C ARG A 269 26.83 -14.58 -7.59
N LEU A 270 25.83 -15.17 -6.91
CA LEU A 270 25.88 -15.54 -5.49
C LEU A 270 26.15 -17.04 -5.23
N GLY A 271 26.82 -17.73 -6.13
CA GLY A 271 27.30 -19.10 -5.91
C GLY A 271 26.19 -20.06 -5.48
N THR A 272 26.19 -20.51 -4.21
CA THR A 272 25.23 -21.50 -3.65
C THR A 272 24.04 -20.87 -2.92
N ALA A 273 23.94 -19.56 -2.87
CA ALA A 273 22.85 -18.88 -2.17
C ALA A 273 21.47 -19.25 -2.76
N ARG A 274 20.49 -19.41 -1.89
CA ARG A 274 19.09 -19.69 -2.26
C ARG A 274 18.23 -18.45 -2.13
N LEU A 275 17.21 -18.36 -2.98
CA LEU A 275 16.20 -17.30 -2.94
C LEU A 275 14.80 -17.91 -2.86
N GLU A 276 14.03 -17.47 -1.88
CA GLU A 276 12.60 -17.76 -1.75
C GLU A 276 11.79 -16.56 -2.26
N VAL A 277 11.00 -16.76 -3.30
CA VAL A 277 10.15 -15.73 -3.92
C VAL A 277 8.72 -15.98 -3.55
N VAL A 278 8.14 -15.08 -2.73
CA VAL A 278 6.76 -15.17 -2.24
C VAL A 278 5.90 -14.12 -2.90
N GLY A 279 4.85 -14.54 -3.54
CA GLY A 279 3.92 -13.68 -4.25
C GLY A 279 3.65 -14.13 -5.67
N ASP A 280 2.81 -13.37 -6.36
CA ASP A 280 2.39 -13.67 -7.73
C ASP A 280 2.21 -12.39 -8.53
N GLY A 281 2.16 -12.49 -9.85
CA GLY A 281 1.96 -11.34 -10.72
C GLY A 281 2.26 -11.62 -12.18
N PRO A 282 2.07 -10.62 -13.06
CA PRO A 282 2.18 -10.78 -14.51
C PRO A 282 3.59 -11.20 -14.97
N GLU A 283 4.64 -10.91 -14.20
CA GLU A 283 6.02 -11.23 -14.54
C GLU A 283 6.45 -12.66 -14.16
N ARG A 284 5.60 -13.42 -13.48
CA ARG A 284 5.98 -14.72 -12.90
C ARG A 284 6.63 -15.66 -13.90
N ALA A 285 5.99 -15.93 -15.04
CA ALA A 285 6.51 -16.87 -16.04
C ALA A 285 7.86 -16.42 -16.59
N ARG A 286 8.03 -15.10 -16.83
CA ARG A 286 9.31 -14.54 -17.30
C ARG A 286 10.41 -14.69 -16.24
N LEU A 287 10.08 -14.46 -14.99
CA LEU A 287 11.02 -14.58 -13.86
C LEU A 287 11.44 -16.04 -13.60
N GLU A 288 10.51 -16.99 -13.70
CA GLU A 288 10.82 -18.42 -13.59
C GLU A 288 11.76 -18.89 -14.72
N ALA A 289 11.52 -18.44 -15.97
CA ALA A 289 12.41 -18.72 -17.09
C ALA A 289 13.82 -18.11 -16.90
N LEU A 290 13.89 -16.85 -16.43
CA LEU A 290 15.17 -16.19 -16.12
C LEU A 290 15.90 -16.93 -14.99
N ALA A 291 15.21 -17.32 -13.93
CA ALA A 291 15.77 -18.05 -12.79
C ALA A 291 16.38 -19.40 -13.22
N ALA A 292 15.69 -20.14 -14.09
CA ALA A 292 16.20 -21.39 -14.64
C ALA A 292 17.49 -21.21 -15.44
N ALA A 293 17.65 -20.07 -16.12
CA ALA A 293 18.83 -19.76 -16.90
C ALA A 293 20.04 -19.32 -16.06
N VAL A 294 19.82 -18.45 -15.04
CA VAL A 294 20.93 -17.80 -14.32
C VAL A 294 21.28 -18.47 -12.98
N ALA A 295 20.34 -19.17 -12.37
CA ALA A 295 20.50 -19.76 -11.04
C ALA A 295 19.70 -21.08 -10.89
N PRO A 296 19.93 -22.09 -11.74
CA PRO A 296 19.13 -23.32 -11.80
C PRO A 296 19.04 -24.00 -10.43
N GLY A 297 17.81 -24.34 -10.01
CA GLY A 297 17.53 -25.06 -8.76
C GLY A 297 17.75 -24.26 -7.47
N ARG A 298 18.11 -22.98 -7.55
CA ARG A 298 18.39 -22.14 -6.36
C ARG A 298 17.32 -21.10 -6.03
N ILE A 299 16.35 -20.88 -6.93
CA ILE A 299 15.28 -19.90 -6.76
C ILE A 299 13.94 -20.64 -6.74
N HIS A 300 13.18 -20.47 -5.65
CA HIS A 300 11.91 -21.14 -5.44
C HIS A 300 10.77 -20.12 -5.43
N PHE A 301 9.79 -20.30 -6.34
CA PHE A 301 8.60 -19.47 -6.45
C PHE A 301 7.41 -20.12 -5.75
N HIS A 302 6.98 -19.56 -4.62
CA HIS A 302 5.91 -20.10 -3.79
C HIS A 302 4.50 -19.69 -4.27
N GLY A 303 4.39 -18.70 -5.15
CA GLY A 303 3.10 -18.09 -5.45
C GLY A 303 2.51 -17.34 -4.26
N ARG A 304 1.19 -17.16 -4.28
CA ARG A 304 0.46 -16.59 -3.13
C ARG A 304 0.31 -17.64 -2.05
N VAL A 305 0.77 -17.33 -0.86
CA VAL A 305 0.64 -18.20 0.31
C VAL A 305 0.00 -17.42 1.47
N PRO A 306 -0.59 -18.11 2.47
CA PRO A 306 -1.11 -17.48 3.68
C PRO A 306 -0.01 -16.69 4.42
N ARG A 307 -0.41 -15.62 5.14
CA ARG A 307 0.51 -14.74 5.88
C ARG A 307 1.43 -15.50 6.83
N GLY A 308 0.93 -16.52 7.53
CA GLY A 308 1.76 -17.37 8.40
C GLY A 308 2.96 -17.96 7.67
N ARG A 309 2.74 -18.45 6.43
CA ARG A 309 3.82 -19.01 5.60
C ARG A 309 4.81 -17.93 5.12
N VAL A 310 4.34 -16.73 4.82
CA VAL A 310 5.22 -15.58 4.51
C VAL A 310 6.17 -15.31 5.67
N LEU A 311 5.63 -15.26 6.89
CA LEU A 311 6.40 -14.99 8.11
C LEU A 311 7.38 -16.12 8.45
N GLU A 312 7.03 -17.38 8.19
CA GLU A 312 7.95 -18.50 8.32
C GLU A 312 9.14 -18.37 7.38
N LEU A 313 8.90 -18.04 6.10
CA LEU A 313 9.95 -17.86 5.10
C LEU A 313 10.83 -16.65 5.42
N LEU A 314 10.24 -15.55 5.88
CA LEU A 314 10.99 -14.39 6.37
C LEU A 314 11.91 -14.79 7.53
N ARG A 315 11.41 -15.50 8.55
CA ARG A 315 12.20 -15.92 9.72
C ARG A 315 13.32 -16.89 9.36
N ALA A 316 13.13 -17.70 8.33
CA ALA A 316 14.15 -18.64 7.85
C ALA A 316 15.28 -17.96 7.05
N ALA A 317 15.05 -16.77 6.49
CA ALA A 317 16.00 -16.08 5.64
C ALA A 317 17.09 -15.35 6.45
N ALA A 318 18.27 -15.17 5.85
CA ALA A 318 19.32 -14.30 6.37
C ALA A 318 18.99 -12.82 6.13
N VAL A 319 18.41 -12.51 4.96
CA VAL A 319 18.13 -11.15 4.49
C VAL A 319 16.88 -11.13 3.62
N ALA A 320 16.05 -10.10 3.78
CA ALA A 320 14.95 -9.81 2.85
C ALA A 320 15.37 -8.73 1.85
N VAL A 321 14.73 -8.73 0.67
CA VAL A 321 15.12 -7.82 -0.42
C VAL A 321 13.90 -7.05 -0.96
N MET A 322 14.13 -5.75 -1.25
CA MET A 322 13.15 -4.89 -1.92
C MET A 322 13.83 -4.19 -3.12
N PRO A 323 13.90 -4.84 -4.29
CA PRO A 323 14.69 -4.37 -5.45
C PRO A 323 13.92 -3.43 -6.37
N SER A 324 13.00 -2.64 -5.83
CA SER A 324 12.04 -1.83 -6.59
C SER A 324 12.68 -0.85 -7.56
N ARG A 325 12.08 -0.69 -8.75
CA ARG A 325 12.41 0.30 -9.78
C ARG A 325 11.67 1.61 -9.61
N CYS A 326 10.59 1.59 -8.85
CA CYS A 326 9.78 2.77 -8.57
C CYS A 326 9.97 3.25 -7.15
N HIS A 327 9.49 4.43 -6.86
CA HIS A 327 9.39 4.92 -5.49
C HIS A 327 8.39 4.07 -4.70
N ASP A 328 8.86 3.09 -3.93
CA ASP A 328 8.02 2.47 -2.90
C ASP A 328 7.84 3.44 -1.73
N ASN A 329 6.64 3.45 -1.17
CA ASN A 329 6.33 4.32 -0.04
C ASN A 329 6.81 3.67 1.28
N GLN A 330 6.02 2.76 1.82
CA GLN A 330 6.36 1.97 3.01
C GLN A 330 5.83 0.54 2.83
N PRO A 331 6.62 -0.36 2.19
CA PRO A 331 6.18 -1.72 1.94
C PRO A 331 5.97 -2.51 3.24
N MET A 332 4.79 -3.09 3.42
CA MET A 332 4.48 -3.93 4.60
C MET A 332 5.45 -5.10 4.76
N ALA A 333 5.95 -5.67 3.66
CA ALA A 333 6.93 -6.76 3.69
C ALA A 333 8.24 -6.36 4.39
N VAL A 334 8.65 -5.08 4.33
CA VAL A 334 9.82 -4.57 5.08
C VAL A 334 9.51 -4.54 6.57
N LEU A 335 8.33 -4.06 6.97
CA LEU A 335 7.93 -4.02 8.39
C LEU A 335 7.78 -5.44 8.95
N GLU A 336 7.25 -6.38 8.16
CA GLU A 336 7.15 -7.79 8.54
C GLU A 336 8.54 -8.45 8.67
N ALA A 337 9.48 -8.13 7.77
CA ALA A 337 10.87 -8.58 7.87
C ALA A 337 11.52 -8.05 9.17
N PHE A 338 11.32 -6.77 9.48
CA PHE A 338 11.80 -6.16 10.72
C PHE A 338 11.20 -6.82 11.95
N GLY A 339 9.88 -7.07 11.95
CA GLY A 339 9.19 -7.80 12.99
C GLY A 339 9.75 -9.22 13.21
N CYS A 340 10.22 -9.87 12.16
CA CYS A 340 10.90 -11.17 12.22
C CYS A 340 12.39 -11.07 12.64
N GLY A 341 12.95 -9.88 12.82
CA GLY A 341 14.37 -9.68 13.08
C GLY A 341 15.25 -9.99 11.86
N VAL A 342 14.78 -9.64 10.68
CA VAL A 342 15.48 -9.86 9.39
C VAL A 342 15.87 -8.52 8.79
N PRO A 343 17.16 -8.29 8.48
CA PRO A 343 17.60 -7.07 7.83
C PRO A 343 17.12 -7.03 6.37
N VAL A 344 17.04 -5.83 5.80
CA VAL A 344 16.57 -5.63 4.44
C VAL A 344 17.66 -5.01 3.57
N VAL A 345 17.86 -5.54 2.36
CA VAL A 345 18.56 -4.84 1.29
C VAL A 345 17.52 -4.25 0.35
N ALA A 346 17.55 -2.94 0.17
CA ALA A 346 16.54 -2.22 -0.63
C ALA A 346 17.20 -1.25 -1.62
N THR A 347 16.47 -0.89 -2.68
CA THR A 347 16.94 0.17 -3.57
C THR A 347 16.83 1.55 -2.90
N SER A 348 17.66 2.51 -3.34
CA SER A 348 17.70 3.89 -2.85
C SER A 348 16.53 4.74 -3.38
N LEU A 349 15.31 4.17 -3.48
CA LEU A 349 14.14 4.81 -4.06
C LEU A 349 12.99 4.96 -3.05
N GLY A 350 12.30 6.08 -3.14
CA GLY A 350 11.09 6.33 -2.35
C GLY A 350 11.33 6.43 -0.85
N GLY A 351 10.48 5.80 -0.07
CA GLY A 351 10.62 5.68 1.39
C GLY A 351 11.52 4.55 1.85
N LEU A 352 12.11 3.75 0.94
CA LEU A 352 12.98 2.63 1.30
C LEU A 352 14.25 3.06 2.05
N PRO A 353 14.95 4.13 1.64
CA PRO A 353 16.09 4.64 2.42
C PRO A 353 15.73 4.98 3.87
N GLU A 354 14.56 5.57 4.10
CA GLU A 354 14.08 5.87 5.44
C GLU A 354 13.95 4.61 6.30
N LEU A 355 13.59 3.47 5.71
CA LEU A 355 13.45 2.19 6.42
C LEU A 355 14.79 1.53 6.73
N THR A 356 15.80 1.68 5.87
CA THR A 356 17.12 1.07 6.06
C THR A 356 18.07 1.85 6.97
N GLU A 357 17.72 3.08 7.37
CA GLU A 357 18.44 3.90 8.35
C GLU A 357 18.62 3.17 9.70
N GLY A 358 19.62 3.59 10.47
CA GLY A 358 19.83 3.07 11.83
C GLY A 358 20.37 1.64 11.89
N GLY A 359 21.01 1.15 10.82
CA GLY A 359 21.62 -0.17 10.80
C GLY A 359 20.62 -1.33 10.60
N CYS A 360 19.41 -1.03 10.15
CA CYS A 360 18.36 -2.03 9.91
C CYS A 360 18.48 -2.72 8.56
N GLY A 361 19.28 -2.16 7.65
CA GLY A 361 19.39 -2.66 6.27
C GLY A 361 20.51 -1.94 5.51
N LEU A 362 20.57 -2.26 4.21
CA LEU A 362 21.48 -1.63 3.26
C LEU A 362 20.66 -1.08 2.09
N THR A 363 21.13 0.05 1.52
CA THR A 363 20.60 0.58 0.27
C THR A 363 21.58 0.35 -0.88
N VAL A 364 21.02 0.03 -2.04
CA VAL A 364 21.76 -0.15 -3.30
C VAL A 364 21.14 0.71 -4.41
N PRO A 365 21.88 1.07 -5.46
CA PRO A 365 21.30 1.69 -6.64
C PRO A 365 20.21 0.79 -7.26
N PRO A 366 19.11 1.36 -7.80
CA PRO A 366 18.17 0.58 -8.59
C PRO A 366 18.81 0.11 -9.90
N GLU A 367 18.30 -0.97 -10.50
CA GLU A 367 18.75 -1.52 -11.78
C GLU A 367 20.24 -1.97 -11.77
N ASP A 368 20.81 -2.25 -10.61
CA ASP A 368 22.21 -2.66 -10.46
C ASP A 368 22.30 -4.05 -9.80
N PRO A 369 22.29 -5.13 -10.59
CA PRO A 369 22.40 -6.49 -10.07
C PRO A 369 23.79 -6.79 -9.44
N GLU A 370 24.84 -6.05 -9.78
CA GLU A 370 26.16 -6.21 -9.20
C GLU A 370 26.22 -5.63 -7.79
N ALA A 371 25.76 -4.40 -7.60
CA ALA A 371 25.67 -3.79 -6.30
C ALA A 371 24.74 -4.58 -5.37
N LEU A 372 23.60 -5.08 -5.90
CA LEU A 372 22.69 -5.92 -5.14
C LEU A 372 23.36 -7.25 -4.74
N ALA A 373 24.06 -7.92 -5.66
CA ALA A 373 24.80 -9.15 -5.35
C ALA A 373 25.91 -8.91 -4.31
N ALA A 374 26.65 -7.81 -4.42
CA ALA A 374 27.70 -7.46 -3.44
C ALA A 374 27.12 -7.25 -2.04
N ALA A 375 26.01 -6.51 -1.91
CA ALA A 375 25.34 -6.27 -0.64
C ALA A 375 24.81 -7.56 -0.02
N LEU A 376 24.13 -8.40 -0.82
CA LEU A 376 23.62 -9.71 -0.37
C LEU A 376 24.75 -10.66 0.00
N GLY A 377 25.77 -10.77 -0.85
CA GLY A 377 26.94 -11.62 -0.60
C GLY A 377 27.68 -11.25 0.68
N GLY A 378 27.85 -9.95 0.97
CA GLY A 378 28.44 -9.48 2.21
C GLY A 378 27.67 -9.86 3.46
N LEU A 379 26.32 -9.84 3.42
CA LEU A 379 25.48 -10.28 4.54
C LEU A 379 25.42 -11.80 4.69
N LEU A 380 25.44 -12.54 3.59
CA LEU A 380 25.45 -14.00 3.60
C LEU A 380 26.80 -14.57 4.09
N ALA A 381 27.91 -13.88 3.79
CA ALA A 381 29.24 -14.25 4.25
C ALA A 381 29.53 -13.89 5.71
N ASP A 382 28.74 -12.94 6.29
CA ASP A 382 28.89 -12.50 7.67
C ASP A 382 27.57 -12.62 8.45
N PRO A 383 27.23 -13.83 8.95
CA PRO A 383 26.00 -14.06 9.72
C PRO A 383 25.93 -13.25 11.02
N ALA A 384 27.08 -12.86 11.61
CA ALA A 384 27.11 -12.04 12.81
C ALA A 384 26.62 -10.62 12.51
N ARG A 385 27.10 -10.02 11.41
CA ARG A 385 26.64 -8.73 10.91
C ARG A 385 25.15 -8.77 10.53
N ALA A 386 24.71 -9.76 9.76
CA ALA A 386 23.30 -9.94 9.39
C ALA A 386 22.40 -10.04 10.62
N SER A 387 22.84 -10.80 11.66
CA SER A 387 22.10 -10.92 12.91
C SER A 387 22.08 -9.61 13.72
N ALA A 388 23.17 -8.86 13.75
CA ALA A 388 23.22 -7.55 14.42
C ALA A 388 22.25 -6.56 13.76
N MET A 389 22.25 -6.49 12.43
CA MET A 389 21.32 -5.68 11.65
C MET A 389 19.86 -6.14 11.85
N GLY A 390 19.62 -7.44 11.92
CA GLY A 390 18.29 -8.00 12.20
C GLY A 390 17.78 -7.62 13.60
N ARG A 391 18.64 -7.59 14.61
CA ARG A 391 18.26 -7.10 15.95
C ARG A 391 17.95 -5.60 15.92
N ALA A 392 18.72 -4.79 15.21
CA ALA A 392 18.43 -3.37 15.02
C ALA A 392 17.08 -3.14 14.31
N ALA A 393 16.79 -3.96 13.26
CA ALA A 393 15.53 -3.94 12.55
C ALA A 393 14.34 -4.29 13.49
N ARG A 394 14.48 -5.32 14.31
CA ARG A 394 13.45 -5.71 15.30
C ARG A 394 13.23 -4.62 16.36
N ALA A 395 14.28 -4.08 16.93
CA ALA A 395 14.18 -2.99 17.91
C ALA A 395 13.50 -1.75 17.30
N ARG A 396 13.76 -1.49 16.02
CA ARG A 396 13.08 -0.42 15.28
C ARG A 396 11.60 -0.71 15.06
N ALA A 397 11.23 -1.95 14.71
CA ALA A 397 9.83 -2.32 14.56
C ALA A 397 9.05 -2.13 15.87
N GLU A 398 9.65 -2.50 17.01
CA GLU A 398 9.06 -2.35 18.33
C GLU A 398 8.90 -0.88 18.76
N ARG A 399 9.85 -0.02 18.39
CA ARG A 399 9.84 1.40 18.76
C ARG A 399 9.00 2.27 17.84
N ASP A 400 9.15 2.11 16.50
CA ASP A 400 8.65 3.07 15.51
C ASP A 400 7.35 2.61 14.85
N PHE A 401 7.03 1.31 14.90
CA PHE A 401 5.88 0.72 14.19
C PHE A 401 4.94 -0.12 15.08
N PRO A 402 4.80 0.18 16.40
CA PRO A 402 3.91 -0.58 17.26
C PRO A 402 2.44 -0.28 16.91
N PRO A 403 1.54 -1.29 16.98
CA PRO A 403 0.11 -1.10 16.71
C PRO A 403 -0.55 -0.02 17.58
N ASP A 404 -0.30 -0.04 18.89
CA ASP A 404 -0.91 0.91 19.84
C ASP A 404 -0.45 2.35 19.59
N GLY A 405 0.84 2.53 19.28
CA GLY A 405 1.40 3.84 18.93
C GLY A 405 0.81 4.39 17.62
N HIS A 406 0.57 3.51 16.64
CA HIS A 406 -0.10 3.87 15.39
C HIS A 406 -1.56 4.26 15.63
N LEU A 407 -2.30 3.47 16.41
CA LEU A 407 -3.70 3.75 16.75
C LEU A 407 -3.83 5.11 17.45
N ALA A 408 -3.07 5.35 18.50
CA ALA A 408 -3.08 6.63 19.21
C ALA A 408 -2.68 7.81 18.30
N GLY A 409 -1.74 7.60 17.38
CA GLY A 409 -1.38 8.59 16.36
C GLY A 409 -2.53 8.90 15.42
N LEU A 410 -3.24 7.88 14.99
CA LEU A 410 -4.37 7.99 14.08
C LEU A 410 -5.57 8.67 14.72
N GLU A 411 -5.89 8.37 15.99
CA GLU A 411 -6.97 9.00 16.75
C GLU A 411 -6.76 10.53 16.85
N ARG A 412 -5.54 10.98 17.14
CA ARG A 412 -5.20 12.43 17.10
C ARG A 412 -5.43 13.04 15.72
N LEU A 413 -5.22 12.29 14.63
CA LEU A 413 -5.50 12.78 13.29
C LEU A 413 -6.99 12.80 12.96
N TYR A 414 -7.78 11.90 13.54
CA TYR A 414 -9.25 11.96 13.47
C TYR A 414 -9.78 13.20 14.18
N GLU A 415 -9.29 13.48 15.39
CA GLU A 415 -9.64 14.69 16.15
C GLU A 415 -9.25 15.97 15.39
N ARG A 416 -8.03 16.00 14.79
CA ARG A 416 -7.58 17.12 13.94
C ARG A 416 -8.51 17.32 12.74
N ALA A 417 -8.96 16.24 12.10
CA ALA A 417 -9.89 16.34 10.97
C ALA A 417 -11.27 16.83 11.40
N ALA A 418 -11.73 16.49 12.59
CA ALA A 418 -12.96 16.99 13.17
C ALA A 418 -12.85 18.48 13.55
N GLY A 419 -11.76 18.89 14.21
CA GLY A 419 -11.52 20.28 14.61
C GLY A 419 -11.28 21.26 13.46
N SER A 420 -10.72 20.80 12.35
CA SER A 420 -10.47 21.64 11.18
C SER A 420 -11.73 22.13 10.44
N ARG A 421 -12.90 21.64 10.82
CA ARG A 421 -14.21 22.03 10.27
C ARG A 421 -14.99 22.98 11.17
N ALA A 422 -14.55 23.19 12.42
CA ALA A 422 -15.19 24.09 13.36
C ALA A 422 -14.75 25.56 13.21
N VAL A 423 -13.89 25.87 12.24
CA VAL A 423 -13.41 27.21 11.88
C VAL A 423 -13.83 27.51 10.45
#